data_c2545ad9aa0fd4579417163a38a245db
#
_entry.id   c2545ad9aa0fd4579417163a38a245db
#
_cell.length_a   1.000
_cell.length_b   1.000
_cell.length_c   1.000
_cell.angle_alpha   90.00
_cell.angle_beta   90.00
_cell.angle_gamma   90.00
#
_symmetry.space_group_name_H-M   'P 1'
#
loop_
_entity.id
_entity.type
_entity.pdbx_description
1 polymer ?
#
loop_
_entity_poly.entity_id
_entity_poly.type
_entity_poly.pdbx_seq_one_letter_code
_entity_poly.pdbx_strand_id
1 'polypeptide(L)'
;MGSTPRNRFAPLWALGALLLLLLVAAVAAVSAGQATASPAVKSSKSNSIEPCIRLEDFDRRDFPRRPNVDNRYLPLRPGTQLTLEGTVDGEPHTVVFTVTDLMKKVGGVNSLVIWDIDESDGELVESELSFFAQDEDDNVWNVGEYPEEFENGDFVGAPSTWIAGEADAEAGIHMAGRTRVSSRLYVQGFAPEIDFLDCARVVAKYQSVCVPAGCSDQVLITNEQNIFDPEGGIQSKFHVPGVGIVKIGVVEPATGESLELTDFKRLNRDELREVRKEALRLDRRGFKFSEVYRATEPAERL
;
A
#
# COMPACT_ATOMS: atom_id res chain seq x y z
N MET A 1 -42.41 -24.20 -15.28
CA MET A 1 -41.34 -23.88 -16.24
C MET A 1 -41.24 -22.38 -16.33
N GLY A 2 -40.26 -21.77 -15.70
CA GLY A 2 -40.00 -20.36 -15.67
C GLY A 2 -38.57 -20.14 -15.20
N SER A 3 -37.65 -19.95 -16.16
CA SER A 3 -36.23 -19.74 -15.92
C SER A 3 -36.00 -18.32 -15.45
N THR A 4 -35.44 -18.15 -14.26
CA THR A 4 -34.88 -16.90 -13.76
C THR A 4 -33.51 -16.62 -14.42
N PRO A 5 -33.23 -15.40 -14.87
CA PRO A 5 -31.91 -15.05 -15.37
C PRO A 5 -30.94 -14.89 -14.19
N ARG A 6 -29.82 -15.59 -14.26
CA ARG A 6 -28.67 -15.39 -13.40
C ARG A 6 -27.97 -14.08 -13.81
N ASN A 7 -28.10 -13.06 -13.01
CA ASN A 7 -27.22 -11.89 -13.07
C ASN A 7 -25.81 -12.36 -12.64
N ARG A 8 -24.89 -12.37 -13.59
CA ARG A 8 -23.45 -12.46 -13.32
C ARG A 8 -22.95 -11.05 -13.06
N PHE A 9 -22.86 -10.66 -11.83
CA PHE A 9 -21.97 -9.55 -11.44
C PHE A 9 -20.55 -10.10 -11.46
N ALA A 10 -19.70 -9.52 -12.31
CA ALA A 10 -18.27 -9.72 -12.21
C ALA A 10 -17.78 -8.92 -10.98
N PRO A 11 -16.96 -9.50 -10.10
CA PRO A 11 -16.39 -8.76 -8.99
C PRO A 11 -15.32 -7.80 -9.51
N LEU A 12 -15.42 -6.55 -9.09
CA LEU A 12 -14.35 -5.54 -9.20
C LEU A 12 -13.28 -5.93 -8.18
N TRP A 13 -12.13 -6.39 -8.65
CA TRP A 13 -11.05 -6.89 -7.81
C TRP A 13 -9.82 -6.00 -7.84
N ALA A 14 -9.18 -5.95 -6.71
CA ALA A 14 -7.82 -5.53 -6.43
C ALA A 14 -7.55 -4.03 -6.34
N LEU A 15 -7.67 -3.54 -5.14
CA LEU A 15 -6.91 -2.38 -4.67
C LEU A 15 -6.48 -2.61 -3.23
N GLY A 16 -5.57 -3.52 -3.06
CA GLY A 16 -4.69 -3.55 -1.91
C GLY A 16 -3.58 -2.54 -2.17
N ALA A 17 -3.68 -1.38 -1.59
CA ALA A 17 -2.94 -0.16 -1.83
C ALA A 17 -3.42 0.62 -3.07
N LEU A 18 -4.55 1.31 -2.93
CA LEU A 18 -5.04 2.40 -3.76
C LEU A 18 -5.17 2.16 -5.26
N LEU A 19 -6.41 1.97 -5.72
CA LEU A 19 -6.91 2.66 -6.93
C LEU A 19 -8.39 2.34 -7.16
N LEU A 20 -9.25 3.32 -6.88
CA LEU A 20 -10.62 3.34 -7.39
C LEU A 20 -10.58 3.87 -8.83
N LEU A 21 -10.79 3.01 -9.84
CA LEU A 21 -11.03 3.43 -11.23
C LEU A 21 -12.53 3.50 -11.49
N LEU A 22 -13.07 4.73 -11.53
CA LEU A 22 -14.41 5.00 -12.06
C LEU A 22 -14.35 5.12 -13.58
N LEU A 23 -14.88 4.15 -14.30
CA LEU A 23 -15.08 4.19 -15.75
C LEU A 23 -16.27 5.10 -16.12
N VAL A 24 -15.99 6.29 -16.65
CA VAL A 24 -16.96 7.10 -17.39
C VAL A 24 -16.79 6.81 -18.89
N ALA A 25 -17.76 6.12 -19.49
CA ALA A 25 -17.80 5.88 -20.91
C ALA A 25 -18.22 7.14 -21.68
N ALA A 26 -17.30 7.77 -22.36
CA ALA A 26 -17.60 8.83 -23.35
C ALA A 26 -17.70 8.23 -24.75
N VAL A 27 -18.89 8.36 -25.38
CA VAL A 27 -19.14 8.01 -26.78
C VAL A 27 -18.57 9.12 -27.67
N ALA A 28 -17.52 8.85 -28.43
CA ALA A 28 -17.03 9.76 -29.46
C ALA A 28 -17.35 9.25 -30.87
N ALA A 29 -17.96 10.11 -31.66
CA ALA A 29 -18.36 9.86 -33.04
C ALA A 29 -17.15 9.82 -33.98
N VAL A 30 -17.14 8.85 -34.88
CA VAL A 30 -16.13 8.65 -35.92
C VAL A 30 -16.34 9.63 -37.08
N SER A 31 -15.30 10.40 -37.40
CA SER A 31 -15.18 11.05 -38.72
C SER A 31 -13.94 10.53 -39.46
N ALA A 32 -14.16 9.97 -40.64
CA ALA A 32 -13.11 9.40 -41.48
C ALA A 32 -12.30 10.53 -42.17
N GLY A 33 -10.99 10.53 -41.94
CA GLY A 33 -10.01 11.38 -42.64
C GLY A 33 -8.84 10.54 -43.15
N GLN A 34 -8.45 10.74 -44.36
CA GLN A 34 -7.51 9.96 -45.17
C GLN A 34 -6.08 9.99 -44.60
N ALA A 35 -5.44 8.83 -44.61
CA ALA A 35 -4.07 8.62 -44.19
C ALA A 35 -3.05 9.04 -45.24
N THR A 36 -2.08 9.88 -44.84
CA THR A 36 -0.79 10.04 -45.51
C THR A 36 0.27 9.28 -44.71
N ALA A 37 1.00 8.37 -45.36
CA ALA A 37 2.02 7.56 -44.78
C ALA A 37 3.21 8.42 -44.36
N SER A 38 3.55 8.42 -43.07
CA SER A 38 4.82 8.90 -42.51
C SER A 38 5.78 7.74 -42.20
N PRO A 39 7.11 7.96 -42.28
CA PRO A 39 8.08 6.87 -42.20
C PRO A 39 8.16 6.26 -40.82
N ALA A 40 8.37 4.94 -40.79
CA ALA A 40 8.49 4.13 -39.58
C ALA A 40 9.55 4.68 -38.63
N VAL A 41 9.10 5.22 -37.50
CA VAL A 41 9.93 5.44 -36.33
C VAL A 41 10.26 4.06 -35.79
N LYS A 42 11.55 3.75 -35.70
CA LYS A 42 12.05 2.54 -35.06
C LYS A 42 11.53 2.50 -33.64
N SER A 43 10.69 1.51 -33.36
CA SER A 43 10.23 1.17 -32.02
C SER A 43 11.41 1.18 -31.05
N SER A 44 11.43 2.12 -30.13
CA SER A 44 12.27 2.06 -28.95
C SER A 44 11.88 0.78 -28.22
N LYS A 45 12.88 0.04 -27.74
CA LYS A 45 12.70 -1.18 -26.96
C LYS A 45 11.63 -0.95 -25.92
N SER A 46 10.54 -1.69 -25.99
CA SER A 46 9.63 -1.92 -24.90
C SER A 46 10.47 -2.16 -23.65
N ASN A 47 10.34 -1.32 -22.63
CA ASN A 47 10.80 -1.65 -21.31
C ASN A 47 9.93 -2.83 -20.85
N SER A 48 10.39 -4.04 -21.15
CA SER A 48 9.79 -5.22 -20.57
C SER A 48 9.98 -5.08 -19.07
N ILE A 49 8.88 -4.94 -18.35
CA ILE A 49 8.82 -5.01 -16.89
C ILE A 49 9.39 -6.38 -16.55
N GLU A 50 10.59 -6.42 -15.95
CA GLU A 50 11.12 -7.68 -15.42
C GLU A 50 10.21 -8.10 -14.28
N PRO A 51 9.59 -9.30 -14.33
CA PRO A 51 8.74 -9.72 -13.25
C PRO A 51 9.59 -9.87 -11.99
N CYS A 52 9.06 -9.40 -10.88
CA CYS A 52 9.53 -9.66 -9.54
C CYS A 52 9.22 -11.14 -9.23
N ILE A 53 10.21 -12.01 -9.35
CA ILE A 53 9.95 -13.47 -9.36
C ILE A 53 10.46 -14.14 -8.08
N ARG A 54 11.22 -13.45 -7.24
CA ARG A 54 11.83 -14.04 -6.08
C ARG A 54 11.26 -13.45 -4.80
N LEU A 55 10.51 -14.27 -4.07
CA LEU A 55 10.24 -14.07 -2.66
C LEU A 55 11.57 -14.19 -1.88
N GLU A 56 11.82 -13.26 -0.99
CA GLU A 56 12.95 -13.36 -0.07
C GLU A 56 12.62 -14.38 1.03
N ASP A 57 13.64 -14.97 1.64
CA ASP A 57 13.46 -16.00 2.66
C ASP A 57 12.95 -15.36 3.96
N PHE A 58 11.70 -15.64 4.32
CA PHE A 58 11.05 -15.16 5.53
C PHE A 58 11.33 -16.12 6.70
N ASP A 59 12.46 -15.93 7.39
CA ASP A 59 12.79 -16.74 8.57
C ASP A 59 12.27 -16.08 9.86
N ARG A 60 11.27 -16.70 10.47
CA ARG A 60 10.65 -16.21 11.71
C ARG A 60 11.62 -16.04 12.88
N ARG A 61 12.79 -16.68 12.84
CA ARG A 61 13.81 -16.61 13.88
C ARG A 61 14.56 -15.29 13.89
N ASP A 62 14.52 -14.56 12.77
CA ASP A 62 15.24 -13.30 12.61
C ASP A 62 14.43 -12.10 13.15
N PHE A 63 13.24 -12.36 13.71
CA PHE A 63 12.38 -11.31 14.23
C PHE A 63 12.37 -11.28 15.77
N PRO A 64 12.44 -10.07 16.38
CA PRO A 64 12.40 -9.92 17.83
C PRO A 64 11.01 -10.26 18.38
N ARG A 65 10.97 -10.74 19.64
CA ARG A 65 9.69 -11.01 20.32
C ARG A 65 8.84 -9.76 20.57
N ARG A 66 9.48 -8.60 20.76
CA ARG A 66 8.81 -7.30 20.85
C ARG A 66 9.11 -6.54 19.57
N PRO A 67 8.11 -6.23 18.76
CA PRO A 67 8.36 -5.56 17.49
C PRO A 67 8.94 -4.16 17.74
N ASN A 68 9.97 -3.84 17.00
CA ASN A 68 10.57 -2.51 16.91
C ASN A 68 10.93 -2.30 15.45
N VAL A 69 10.43 -1.23 14.85
CA VAL A 69 10.74 -0.88 13.46
C VAL A 69 11.43 0.48 13.48
N ASP A 70 12.75 0.47 13.41
CA ASP A 70 13.59 1.66 13.45
C ASP A 70 14.42 1.85 12.17
N ASN A 71 14.04 1.13 11.11
CA ASN A 71 14.62 1.31 9.78
C ASN A 71 14.76 2.78 9.43
N ARG A 72 15.88 3.15 8.82
CA ARG A 72 16.22 4.54 8.52
C ARG A 72 15.17 5.28 7.69
N TYR A 73 14.57 4.61 6.70
CA TYR A 73 13.67 5.20 5.71
C TYR A 73 12.20 4.86 5.94
N LEU A 74 11.92 3.94 6.85
CA LEU A 74 10.57 3.59 7.29
C LEU A 74 10.55 3.32 8.81
N PRO A 75 10.79 4.36 9.64
CA PRO A 75 10.72 4.20 11.09
C PRO A 75 9.26 4.22 11.55
N LEU A 76 8.79 3.10 12.10
CA LEU A 76 7.42 2.96 12.60
C LEU A 76 7.42 3.07 14.13
N ARG A 77 7.51 4.29 14.65
CA ARG A 77 7.54 4.54 16.10
C ARG A 77 6.12 4.75 16.62
N PRO A 78 5.63 3.97 17.60
CA PRO A 78 4.28 4.13 18.16
C PRO A 78 3.94 5.57 18.52
N GLY A 79 2.76 6.02 18.10
CA GLY A 79 2.28 7.39 18.27
C GLY A 79 2.78 8.38 17.20
N THR A 80 3.47 7.93 16.15
CA THR A 80 3.72 8.76 14.97
C THR A 80 2.48 8.77 14.08
N GLN A 81 2.11 9.94 13.58
CA GLN A 81 1.07 10.10 12.56
C GLN A 81 1.57 11.00 11.45
N LEU A 82 1.34 10.57 10.21
CA LEU A 82 1.59 11.32 8.99
C LEU A 82 0.26 11.60 8.32
N THR A 83 0.08 12.81 7.80
CA THR A 83 -1.04 13.16 6.92
C THR A 83 -0.47 13.54 5.56
N LEU A 84 -0.87 12.80 4.53
CA LEU A 84 -0.53 13.08 3.15
C LEU A 84 -1.80 13.58 2.45
N GLU A 85 -1.68 14.66 1.69
CA GLU A 85 -2.79 15.24 0.93
C GLU A 85 -2.39 15.48 -0.51
N GLY A 86 -3.37 15.38 -1.40
CA GLY A 86 -3.16 15.61 -2.82
C GLY A 86 -4.35 15.16 -3.65
N THR A 87 -4.11 14.36 -4.69
CA THR A 87 -5.17 13.88 -5.58
C THR A 87 -4.94 12.44 -6.00
N VAL A 88 -6.05 11.73 -6.25
CA VAL A 88 -6.10 10.47 -7.01
C VAL A 88 -6.96 10.73 -8.24
N ASP A 89 -6.40 10.55 -9.45
CA ASP A 89 -7.06 10.82 -10.72
C ASP A 89 -7.68 12.23 -10.87
N GLY A 90 -7.11 13.18 -10.11
CA GLY A 90 -7.54 14.58 -10.10
C GLY A 90 -8.54 14.95 -9.02
N GLU A 91 -9.10 13.98 -8.30
CA GLU A 91 -10.00 14.21 -7.17
C GLU A 91 -9.19 14.37 -5.86
N PRO A 92 -9.61 15.25 -4.94
CA PRO A 92 -8.93 15.43 -3.65
C PRO A 92 -8.83 14.12 -2.88
N HIS A 93 -7.66 13.84 -2.34
CA HIS A 93 -7.39 12.62 -1.57
C HIS A 93 -6.52 12.90 -0.35
N THR A 94 -6.82 12.24 0.75
CA THR A 94 -6.09 12.36 2.02
C THR A 94 -5.82 10.97 2.60
N VAL A 95 -4.57 10.73 2.98
CA VAL A 95 -4.16 9.52 3.70
C VAL A 95 -3.64 9.91 5.08
N VAL A 96 -4.19 9.27 6.13
CA VAL A 96 -3.72 9.44 7.52
C VAL A 96 -3.11 8.14 8.02
N PHE A 97 -1.80 8.04 7.93
CA PHE A 97 -1.00 6.90 8.38
C PHE A 97 -0.64 7.03 9.86
N THR A 98 -1.10 6.11 10.70
CA THR A 98 -0.86 6.18 12.15
C THR A 98 -0.21 4.91 12.68
N VAL A 99 0.97 5.05 13.27
CA VAL A 99 1.64 3.96 14.01
C VAL A 99 0.99 3.83 15.39
N THR A 100 0.24 2.76 15.59
CA THR A 100 -0.43 2.51 16.89
C THR A 100 0.55 2.03 17.96
N ASP A 101 0.10 1.90 19.20
CA ASP A 101 0.83 1.19 20.26
C ASP A 101 0.32 -0.24 20.47
N LEU A 102 -0.07 -0.86 19.36
CA LEU A 102 -0.52 -2.24 19.31
C LEU A 102 0.50 -3.13 18.60
N MET A 103 0.55 -4.38 19.01
CA MET A 103 1.20 -5.45 18.27
C MET A 103 0.20 -6.56 17.97
N LYS A 104 0.48 -7.32 16.91
CA LYS A 104 -0.32 -8.46 16.48
C LYS A 104 0.60 -9.56 15.97
N LYS A 105 0.29 -10.80 16.29
CA LYS A 105 1.03 -11.93 15.73
C LYS A 105 0.44 -12.34 14.39
N VAL A 106 1.23 -12.12 13.33
CA VAL A 106 0.86 -12.39 11.93
C VAL A 106 1.99 -13.14 11.26
N GLY A 107 1.71 -14.14 10.43
CA GLY A 107 2.73 -14.96 9.77
C GLY A 107 3.68 -15.68 10.75
N GLY A 108 3.32 -15.75 12.03
CA GLY A 108 4.14 -16.35 13.10
C GLY A 108 5.15 -15.41 13.74
N VAL A 109 5.20 -14.13 13.36
CA VAL A 109 6.03 -13.07 13.97
C VAL A 109 5.17 -12.01 14.64
N ASN A 110 5.72 -11.30 15.62
CA ASN A 110 5.06 -10.16 16.23
C ASN A 110 5.32 -8.91 15.37
N SER A 111 4.26 -8.27 14.91
CA SER A 111 4.29 -7.08 14.07
C SER A 111 3.72 -5.87 14.80
N LEU A 112 4.14 -4.68 14.40
CA LEU A 112 3.45 -3.43 14.72
C LEU A 112 2.16 -3.35 13.93
N VAL A 113 1.12 -2.79 14.55
CA VAL A 113 -0.15 -2.49 13.89
C VAL A 113 -0.14 -1.03 13.47
N ILE A 114 -0.30 -0.80 12.19
CA ILE A 114 -0.53 0.52 11.62
C ILE A 114 -2.03 0.65 11.37
N TRP A 115 -2.55 1.87 11.48
CA TRP A 115 -3.91 2.20 11.09
C TRP A 115 -3.88 3.32 10.07
N ASP A 116 -4.32 3.00 8.87
CA ASP A 116 -4.49 3.92 7.75
C ASP A 116 -5.95 4.29 7.56
N ILE A 117 -6.17 5.54 7.18
CA ILE A 117 -7.47 6.09 6.80
C ILE A 117 -7.30 6.81 5.49
N ASP A 118 -8.09 6.43 4.49
CA ASP A 118 -8.11 7.04 3.18
C ASP A 118 -9.46 7.73 2.94
N GLU A 119 -9.41 8.99 2.57
CA GLU A 119 -10.57 9.80 2.23
C GLU A 119 -10.43 10.36 0.81
N SER A 120 -11.46 10.19 -0.01
CA SER A 120 -11.60 10.80 -1.34
C SER A 120 -12.75 11.78 -1.33
N ASP A 121 -12.50 13.01 -1.79
CA ASP A 121 -13.47 14.12 -1.78
C ASP A 121 -14.14 14.35 -0.40
N GLY A 122 -13.38 14.04 0.68
CA GLY A 122 -13.83 14.16 2.06
C GLY A 122 -14.74 13.01 2.54
N GLU A 123 -14.91 11.95 1.76
CA GLU A 123 -15.61 10.75 2.17
C GLU A 123 -14.61 9.62 2.46
N LEU A 124 -14.84 8.87 3.55
CA LEU A 124 -14.04 7.69 3.89
C LEU A 124 -14.22 6.64 2.80
N VAL A 125 -13.11 6.20 2.18
CA VAL A 125 -13.10 5.14 1.17
C VAL A 125 -12.41 3.88 1.67
N GLU A 126 -11.41 4.01 2.56
CA GLU A 126 -10.75 2.87 3.18
C GLU A 126 -10.34 3.14 4.63
N SER A 127 -10.40 2.10 5.46
CA SER A 127 -9.82 2.09 6.80
C SER A 127 -9.10 0.76 7.02
N GLU A 128 -7.77 0.80 7.07
CA GLU A 128 -6.93 -0.38 7.02
C GLU A 128 -6.14 -0.60 8.32
N LEU A 129 -5.93 -1.88 8.67
CA LEU A 129 -4.86 -2.32 9.56
C LEU A 129 -3.80 -3.05 8.76
N SER A 130 -2.60 -2.48 8.71
CA SER A 130 -1.42 -3.11 8.11
C SER A 130 -0.42 -3.55 9.19
N PHE A 131 0.34 -4.64 8.90
CA PHE A 131 1.17 -5.32 9.88
C PHE A 131 2.62 -5.37 9.43
N PHE A 132 3.50 -4.67 10.17
CA PHE A 132 4.91 -4.58 9.81
C PHE A 132 5.81 -5.14 10.91
N ALA A 133 6.82 -5.91 10.50
CA ALA A 133 7.86 -6.41 11.38
C ALA A 133 9.24 -6.09 10.80
N GLN A 134 10.25 -5.90 11.65
CA GLN A 134 11.63 -5.69 11.21
C GLN A 134 12.48 -6.88 11.65
N ASP A 135 13.28 -7.41 10.70
CA ASP A 135 14.24 -8.48 10.95
C ASP A 135 15.59 -7.93 11.48
N GLU A 136 16.53 -8.84 11.79
CA GLU A 136 17.86 -8.48 12.30
C GLU A 136 18.79 -7.82 11.27
N ASP A 137 18.45 -7.86 9.98
CA ASP A 137 19.12 -7.17 8.87
C ASP A 137 18.50 -5.79 8.56
N ASP A 138 17.62 -5.28 9.46
CA ASP A 138 16.88 -4.02 9.34
C ASP A 138 15.88 -3.98 8.18
N ASN A 139 15.53 -5.10 7.55
CA ASN A 139 14.45 -5.11 6.56
C ASN A 139 13.10 -4.99 7.28
N VAL A 140 12.25 -4.11 6.77
CA VAL A 140 10.86 -4.00 7.21
C VAL A 140 9.99 -4.86 6.30
N TRP A 141 9.33 -5.82 6.88
CA TRP A 141 8.45 -6.76 6.21
C TRP A 141 6.99 -6.37 6.38
N ASN A 142 6.24 -6.41 5.29
CA ASN A 142 4.79 -6.43 5.33
C ASN A 142 4.35 -7.90 5.50
N VAL A 143 3.58 -8.18 6.53
CA VAL A 143 3.15 -9.53 6.87
C VAL A 143 1.64 -9.73 6.73
N GLY A 144 0.90 -8.70 6.31
CA GLY A 144 -0.54 -8.78 6.08
C GLY A 144 -1.25 -7.44 6.21
N GLU A 145 -2.45 -7.40 5.66
CA GLU A 145 -3.32 -6.21 5.63
C GLU A 145 -4.78 -6.62 5.85
N TYR A 146 -5.53 -5.73 6.49
CA TYR A 146 -6.97 -5.82 6.65
C TYR A 146 -7.61 -4.48 6.28
N PRO A 147 -7.86 -4.21 5.00
CA PRO A 147 -8.53 -3.01 4.52
C PRO A 147 -10.05 -3.20 4.57
N GLU A 148 -10.74 -2.30 5.28
CA GLU A 148 -12.20 -2.15 5.22
C GLU A 148 -12.53 -1.10 4.17
N GLU A 149 -13.31 -1.47 3.17
CA GLU A 149 -13.73 -0.61 2.07
C GLU A 149 -15.09 0.02 2.36
N PHE A 150 -15.26 1.26 1.89
CA PHE A 150 -16.49 2.04 2.08
C PHE A 150 -16.94 2.66 0.75
N GLU A 151 -18.26 2.65 0.52
CA GLU A 151 -18.90 3.33 -0.60
C GLU A 151 -20.05 4.20 -0.07
N ASN A 152 -20.04 5.51 -0.39
CA ASN A 152 -21.03 6.47 0.10
C ASN A 152 -21.19 6.46 1.64
N GLY A 153 -20.10 6.20 2.37
CA GLY A 153 -20.07 6.11 3.82
C GLY A 153 -20.52 4.77 4.41
N ASP A 154 -20.97 3.82 3.59
CA ASP A 154 -21.38 2.48 4.00
C ASP A 154 -20.22 1.48 3.85
N PHE A 155 -19.99 0.66 4.87
CA PHE A 155 -19.04 -0.43 4.81
C PHE A 155 -19.50 -1.50 3.81
N VAL A 156 -18.66 -1.76 2.78
CA VAL A 156 -18.97 -2.75 1.72
C VAL A 156 -18.22 -4.06 1.87
N GLY A 157 -17.13 -4.11 2.62
CA GLY A 157 -16.39 -5.35 2.86
C GLY A 157 -14.93 -5.12 3.20
N ALA A 158 -14.16 -6.21 3.19
CA ALA A 158 -12.71 -6.22 3.28
C ALA A 158 -12.16 -7.30 2.33
N PRO A 159 -12.44 -7.20 1.00
CA PRO A 159 -12.15 -8.27 0.05
C PRO A 159 -10.66 -8.47 -0.20
N SER A 160 -9.86 -7.42 -0.08
CA SER A 160 -8.41 -7.39 -0.29
C SER A 160 -7.60 -7.77 0.97
N THR A 161 -8.25 -8.34 1.99
CA THR A 161 -7.55 -8.84 3.19
C THR A 161 -6.61 -10.00 2.86
N TRP A 162 -5.35 -9.89 3.29
CA TRP A 162 -4.40 -10.98 3.20
C TRP A 162 -3.53 -11.09 4.47
N ILE A 163 -3.09 -12.31 4.77
CA ILE A 163 -2.29 -12.65 5.95
C ILE A 163 -1.21 -13.63 5.53
N ALA A 164 0.05 -13.31 5.77
CA ALA A 164 1.17 -14.18 5.44
C ALA A 164 1.03 -15.56 6.10
N GLY A 165 1.11 -16.62 5.27
CA GLY A 165 0.93 -18.01 5.68
C GLY A 165 -0.49 -18.54 5.56
N GLU A 166 -1.45 -17.72 5.14
CA GLU A 166 -2.84 -18.11 4.88
C GLU A 166 -3.15 -17.97 3.38
N ALA A 167 -3.94 -18.87 2.82
CA ALA A 167 -4.37 -18.83 1.41
C ALA A 167 -3.21 -18.59 0.41
N ASP A 168 -2.08 -19.26 0.64
CA ASP A 168 -0.84 -19.14 -0.15
C ASP A 168 -0.22 -17.72 -0.18
N ALA A 169 -0.65 -16.83 0.73
CA ALA A 169 -0.05 -15.50 0.84
C ALA A 169 1.30 -15.54 1.57
N GLU A 170 2.24 -14.74 1.10
CA GLU A 170 3.61 -14.66 1.61
C GLU A 170 4.01 -13.23 1.96
N ALA A 171 4.74 -13.07 3.07
CA ALA A 171 5.31 -11.80 3.48
C ALA A 171 6.36 -11.32 2.47
N GLY A 172 6.51 -10.00 2.36
CA GLY A 172 7.54 -9.39 1.52
C GLY A 172 8.26 -8.23 2.21
N ILE A 173 9.41 -7.84 1.67
CA ILE A 173 10.20 -6.73 2.19
C ILE A 173 9.59 -5.41 1.71
N HIS A 174 8.91 -4.69 2.58
CA HIS A 174 8.35 -3.38 2.27
C HIS A 174 9.44 -2.31 2.15
N MET A 175 10.45 -2.35 3.06
CA MET A 175 11.64 -1.48 2.97
C MET A 175 12.89 -2.26 3.34
N ALA A 176 13.86 -2.30 2.42
CA ALA A 176 15.12 -2.98 2.66
C ALA A 176 16.00 -2.26 3.70
N GLY A 177 16.64 -3.00 4.58
CA GLY A 177 17.61 -2.47 5.56
C GLY A 177 18.85 -1.89 4.88
N ARG A 178 19.30 -2.54 3.81
CA ARG A 178 20.45 -2.09 2.99
C ARG A 178 19.98 -1.62 1.62
N THR A 179 19.55 -0.37 1.56
CA THR A 179 19.06 0.24 0.32
C THR A 179 20.19 0.49 -0.69
N ARG A 180 20.03 -0.02 -1.92
CA ARG A 180 20.93 0.23 -3.07
C ARG A 180 20.12 0.54 -4.30
N VAL A 181 20.53 1.56 -5.06
CA VAL A 181 19.94 1.81 -6.39
C VAL A 181 20.16 0.58 -7.27
N SER A 182 19.08 0.04 -7.79
CA SER A 182 19.09 -1.22 -8.55
C SER A 182 17.95 -1.23 -9.57
N SER A 183 18.16 -1.91 -10.69
CA SER A 183 17.06 -2.28 -11.60
C SER A 183 16.28 -3.51 -11.09
N ARG A 184 16.82 -4.21 -10.08
CA ARG A 184 16.23 -5.46 -9.58
C ARG A 184 15.06 -5.12 -8.68
N LEU A 185 13.91 -5.73 -8.97
CA LEU A 185 12.72 -5.69 -8.13
C LEU A 185 12.85 -6.70 -6.96
N TYR A 186 12.29 -6.33 -5.82
CA TYR A 186 12.05 -7.23 -4.68
C TYR A 186 10.56 -7.24 -4.36
N VAL A 187 10.08 -8.34 -3.77
CA VAL A 187 8.66 -8.52 -3.43
C VAL A 187 8.35 -7.81 -2.12
N GLN A 188 7.28 -6.99 -2.11
CA GLN A 188 6.77 -6.33 -0.91
C GLN A 188 5.61 -7.09 -0.27
N GLY A 189 4.97 -7.99 -1.01
CA GLY A 189 3.90 -8.87 -0.55
C GLY A 189 3.37 -9.70 -1.72
N PHE A 190 2.85 -10.89 -1.40
CA PHE A 190 2.24 -11.79 -2.37
C PHE A 190 0.99 -12.43 -1.78
N ALA A 191 -0.15 -12.28 -2.44
CA ALA A 191 -1.42 -12.90 -2.07
C ALA A 191 -2.22 -13.27 -3.32
N PRO A 192 -2.04 -14.49 -3.84
CA PRO A 192 -2.59 -14.90 -5.15
C PRO A 192 -4.11 -14.94 -5.20
N GLU A 193 -4.78 -15.19 -4.08
CA GLU A 193 -6.25 -15.24 -4.01
C GLU A 193 -6.93 -13.88 -4.28
N ILE A 194 -6.16 -12.78 -4.17
CA ILE A 194 -6.64 -11.42 -4.38
C ILE A 194 -5.84 -10.69 -5.48
N ASP A 195 -5.13 -11.42 -6.35
CA ASP A 195 -4.32 -10.87 -7.43
C ASP A 195 -3.30 -9.79 -6.96
N PHE A 196 -2.70 -10.01 -5.77
CA PHE A 196 -1.74 -9.08 -5.17
C PHE A 196 -0.32 -9.64 -5.29
N LEU A 197 0.54 -8.90 -5.99
CA LEU A 197 1.99 -9.12 -6.06
C LEU A 197 2.68 -7.76 -6.18
N ASP A 198 2.93 -7.14 -5.06
CA ASP A 198 3.62 -5.87 -5.02
C ASP A 198 5.13 -6.04 -5.05
N CYS A 199 5.74 -5.23 -5.89
CA CYS A 199 7.16 -5.22 -6.14
C CYS A 199 7.73 -3.82 -6.12
N ALA A 200 8.89 -3.68 -5.50
CA ALA A 200 9.60 -2.41 -5.42
C ALA A 200 11.05 -2.49 -5.89
N ARG A 201 11.60 -1.34 -6.22
CA ARG A 201 13.04 -1.15 -6.40
C ARG A 201 13.47 0.25 -5.95
N VAL A 202 14.66 0.37 -5.42
CA VAL A 202 15.26 1.67 -5.15
C VAL A 202 15.80 2.25 -6.44
N VAL A 203 15.25 3.40 -6.88
CA VAL A 203 15.63 4.05 -8.13
C VAL A 203 16.56 5.23 -7.93
N ALA A 204 16.54 5.89 -6.76
CA ALA A 204 17.44 7.00 -6.45
C ALA A 204 17.69 7.13 -4.94
N LYS A 205 18.82 7.78 -4.60
CA LYS A 205 19.19 8.13 -3.22
C LYS A 205 19.79 9.53 -3.18
N TYR A 206 19.73 10.16 -2.00
CA TYR A 206 20.27 11.51 -1.78
C TYR A 206 19.66 12.54 -2.72
N GLN A 207 18.37 12.40 -2.99
CA GLN A 207 17.61 13.36 -3.75
C GLN A 207 17.07 14.45 -2.82
N SER A 208 16.73 15.61 -3.41
CA SER A 208 16.07 16.69 -2.69
C SER A 208 14.59 16.70 -2.98
N VAL A 209 13.77 16.86 -1.95
CA VAL A 209 12.33 17.08 -2.07
C VAL A 209 11.90 18.13 -1.06
N CYS A 210 10.96 18.98 -1.48
CA CYS A 210 10.21 19.85 -0.59
C CYS A 210 8.73 19.48 -0.70
N VAL A 211 8.08 19.32 0.46
CA VAL A 211 6.64 19.10 0.63
C VAL A 211 6.12 20.13 1.65
N PRO A 212 4.83 20.33 1.83
CA PRO A 212 4.30 21.30 2.80
C PRO A 212 4.88 21.17 4.22
N ALA A 213 5.12 19.93 4.67
CA ALA A 213 5.70 19.67 6.00
C ALA A 213 7.20 19.99 6.11
N GLY A 214 7.92 20.22 5.00
CA GLY A 214 9.36 20.59 5.00
C GLY A 214 10.15 20.10 3.82
N CYS A 215 11.46 20.31 3.87
CA CYS A 215 12.41 19.91 2.82
C CYS A 215 13.46 18.95 3.34
N SER A 216 13.96 18.06 2.48
CA SER A 216 15.07 17.14 2.76
C SER A 216 15.94 16.97 1.51
N ASP A 217 17.25 16.79 1.69
CA ASP A 217 18.24 16.44 0.66
C ASP A 217 18.76 14.99 0.79
N GLN A 218 18.17 14.20 1.67
CA GLN A 218 18.56 12.82 1.96
C GLN A 218 17.53 11.81 1.49
N VAL A 219 16.72 12.16 0.48
CA VAL A 219 15.59 11.36 0.05
C VAL A 219 16.03 10.09 -0.67
N LEU A 220 15.44 8.97 -0.28
CA LEU A 220 15.44 7.72 -1.03
C LEU A 220 14.15 7.63 -1.83
N ILE A 221 14.22 7.17 -3.08
CA ILE A 221 13.04 6.98 -3.93
C ILE A 221 12.95 5.51 -4.29
N THR A 222 11.78 4.91 -4.03
CA THR A 222 11.36 3.61 -4.54
C THR A 222 10.35 3.78 -5.67
N ASN A 223 10.40 2.89 -6.65
CA ASN A 223 9.31 2.68 -7.59
C ASN A 223 8.64 1.38 -7.22
N GLU A 224 7.33 1.39 -7.15
CA GLU A 224 6.48 0.29 -6.70
C GLU A 224 5.39 0.01 -7.73
N GLN A 225 5.00 -1.27 -7.88
CA GLN A 225 3.99 -1.71 -8.83
C GLN A 225 3.38 -3.03 -8.41
N ASN A 226 2.07 -3.21 -8.64
CA ASN A 226 1.45 -4.53 -8.58
C ASN A 226 1.62 -5.23 -9.95
N ILE A 227 2.29 -6.37 -9.97
CA ILE A 227 2.58 -7.11 -11.20
C ILE A 227 1.31 -7.73 -11.81
N PHE A 228 0.32 -8.06 -10.97
CA PHE A 228 -0.96 -8.61 -11.44
C PHE A 228 -1.93 -7.53 -11.91
N ASP A 229 -1.67 -6.26 -11.56
CA ASP A 229 -2.40 -5.10 -12.06
C ASP A 229 -1.47 -4.12 -12.81
N PRO A 230 -1.08 -4.43 -14.05
CA PRO A 230 -0.20 -3.57 -14.82
C PRO A 230 -0.86 -2.24 -15.25
N GLU A 231 -2.20 -2.14 -15.20
CA GLU A 231 -2.96 -0.92 -15.52
C GLU A 231 -2.86 0.09 -14.35
N GLY A 232 -2.66 -0.37 -13.12
CA GLY A 232 -2.39 0.47 -11.95
C GLY A 232 -1.08 1.25 -12.04
N GLY A 233 -0.18 0.84 -12.95
CA GLY A 233 1.03 1.57 -13.30
C GLY A 233 2.14 1.47 -12.26
N ILE A 234 3.02 2.48 -12.24
CA ILE A 234 4.18 2.55 -11.35
C ILE A 234 4.06 3.80 -10.49
N GLN A 235 4.10 3.62 -9.18
CA GLN A 235 4.20 4.70 -8.19
C GLN A 235 5.66 4.94 -7.78
N SER A 236 6.01 6.20 -7.52
CA SER A 236 7.23 6.57 -6.82
C SER A 236 6.93 6.98 -5.40
N LYS A 237 7.55 6.34 -4.41
CA LYS A 237 7.47 6.76 -3.00
C LYS A 237 8.79 7.39 -2.57
N PHE A 238 8.69 8.56 -1.94
CA PHE A 238 9.82 9.37 -1.49
C PHE A 238 9.96 9.24 0.02
N HIS A 239 11.06 8.70 0.47
CA HIS A 239 11.32 8.39 1.88
C HIS A 239 12.39 9.31 2.45
N VAL A 240 12.08 9.99 3.55
CA VAL A 240 13.00 10.83 4.31
C VAL A 240 13.50 10.09 5.55
N PRO A 241 14.83 10.06 5.79
CA PRO A 241 15.37 9.42 7.00
C PRO A 241 14.74 9.93 8.29
N GLY A 242 14.27 9.01 9.12
CA GLY A 242 13.66 9.32 10.41
C GLY A 242 12.21 9.80 10.37
N VAL A 243 11.65 9.98 9.16
CA VAL A 243 10.25 10.40 8.93
C VAL A 243 9.43 9.27 8.32
N GLY A 244 9.89 8.69 7.22
CA GLY A 244 9.15 7.74 6.39
C GLY A 244 8.75 8.33 5.05
N ILE A 245 7.58 7.95 4.53
CA ILE A 245 7.05 8.43 3.26
C ILE A 245 6.63 9.90 3.40
N VAL A 246 7.14 10.75 2.49
CA VAL A 246 6.81 12.18 2.46
C VAL A 246 6.13 12.60 1.16
N LYS A 247 6.20 11.77 0.14
CA LYS A 247 5.55 12.02 -1.15
C LYS A 247 5.29 10.72 -1.86
N ILE A 248 4.13 10.64 -2.50
CA ILE A 248 3.77 9.62 -3.48
C ILE A 248 3.56 10.34 -4.80
N GLY A 249 4.04 9.75 -5.89
CA GLY A 249 3.87 10.30 -7.24
C GLY A 249 3.73 9.21 -8.28
N VAL A 250 3.18 9.55 -9.43
CA VAL A 250 2.99 8.63 -10.54
C VAL A 250 4.20 8.69 -11.46
N VAL A 251 4.68 7.54 -11.89
CA VAL A 251 5.69 7.43 -12.96
C VAL A 251 4.98 7.12 -14.28
N GLU A 252 4.14 6.12 -14.28
CA GLU A 252 3.33 5.68 -15.41
C GLU A 252 2.07 4.95 -14.89
N PRO A 253 0.87 5.17 -15.45
CA PRO A 253 0.52 6.20 -16.43
C PRO A 253 0.61 7.62 -15.85
N ALA A 254 0.42 8.66 -16.65
CA ALA A 254 0.51 10.04 -16.18
C ALA A 254 -0.62 10.48 -15.24
N THR A 255 -1.63 9.63 -15.04
CA THR A 255 -2.74 9.80 -14.09
C THR A 255 -2.60 8.79 -12.95
N GLY A 256 -3.09 9.12 -11.78
CA GLY A 256 -3.05 8.28 -10.59
C GLY A 256 -2.82 9.10 -9.33
N GLU A 257 -2.26 8.46 -8.30
CA GLU A 257 -2.08 9.06 -7.00
C GLU A 257 -0.88 10.01 -6.94
N SER A 258 -1.11 11.23 -6.44
CA SER A 258 -0.07 12.21 -6.15
C SER A 258 -0.35 12.86 -4.81
N LEU A 259 0.40 12.49 -3.78
CA LEU A 259 0.24 12.97 -2.41
C LEU A 259 1.54 13.56 -1.86
N GLU A 260 1.44 14.56 -1.00
CA GLU A 260 2.55 15.17 -0.29
C GLU A 260 2.27 15.26 1.21
N LEU A 261 3.28 15.03 2.04
CA LEU A 261 3.18 15.15 3.48
C LEU A 261 2.88 16.59 3.88
N THR A 262 1.72 16.79 4.50
CA THR A 262 1.25 18.10 4.99
C THR A 262 1.43 18.23 6.50
N ASP A 263 1.32 17.12 7.25
CA ASP A 263 1.51 17.11 8.70
C ASP A 263 2.29 15.87 9.16
N PHE A 264 3.19 16.08 10.11
CA PHE A 264 3.93 15.03 10.82
C PHE A 264 3.90 15.32 12.30
N LYS A 265 3.22 14.50 13.07
CA LYS A 265 3.08 14.73 14.49
C LYS A 265 3.34 13.51 15.36
N ARG A 266 3.58 13.78 16.64
CA ARG A 266 3.59 12.77 17.71
C ARG A 266 2.32 12.93 18.52
N LEU A 267 1.49 11.90 18.49
CA LEU A 267 0.24 11.86 19.24
C LEU A 267 0.52 11.92 20.75
N ASN A 268 -0.27 12.69 21.46
CA ASN A 268 -0.28 12.65 22.91
C ASN A 268 -0.96 11.37 23.44
N ARG A 269 -0.96 11.16 24.75
CA ARG A 269 -1.49 9.91 25.35
C ARG A 269 -2.98 9.71 25.11
N ASP A 270 -3.74 10.79 25.06
CA ASP A 270 -5.20 10.73 24.89
C ASP A 270 -5.54 10.45 23.43
N GLU A 271 -4.89 11.12 22.49
CA GLU A 271 -5.00 10.85 21.05
C GLU A 271 -4.62 9.40 20.74
N LEU A 272 -3.49 8.92 21.25
CA LEU A 272 -3.04 7.54 21.03
C LEU A 272 -4.00 6.50 21.64
N ARG A 273 -4.67 6.85 22.75
CA ARG A 273 -5.70 5.99 23.33
C ARG A 273 -6.94 5.87 22.41
N GLU A 274 -7.39 6.95 21.78
CA GLU A 274 -8.50 6.90 20.84
C GLU A 274 -8.12 6.13 19.56
N VAL A 275 -6.93 6.36 19.00
CA VAL A 275 -6.38 5.59 17.88
C VAL A 275 -6.38 4.10 18.21
N ARG A 276 -5.83 3.70 19.36
CA ARG A 276 -5.83 2.30 19.81
C ARG A 276 -7.23 1.71 19.90
N LYS A 277 -8.18 2.48 20.41
CA LYS A 277 -9.58 2.02 20.55
C LYS A 277 -10.19 1.71 19.18
N GLU A 278 -9.97 2.58 18.19
CA GLU A 278 -10.48 2.38 16.84
C GLU A 278 -9.76 1.23 16.13
N ALA A 279 -8.42 1.15 16.20
CA ALA A 279 -7.67 0.03 15.65
C ALA A 279 -8.10 -1.32 16.26
N LEU A 280 -8.35 -1.40 17.57
CA LEU A 280 -8.91 -2.59 18.21
C LEU A 280 -10.36 -2.87 17.79
N ARG A 281 -11.12 -1.85 17.36
CA ARG A 281 -12.46 -2.04 16.79
C ARG A 281 -12.35 -2.70 15.42
N LEU A 282 -11.46 -2.21 14.56
CA LEU A 282 -11.16 -2.81 13.26
C LEU A 282 -10.66 -4.26 13.44
N ASP A 283 -9.70 -4.49 14.33
CA ASP A 283 -9.19 -5.84 14.63
C ASP A 283 -10.31 -6.83 14.96
N ARG A 284 -11.26 -6.44 15.84
CA ARG A 284 -12.42 -7.27 16.14
C ARG A 284 -13.36 -7.49 14.94
N ARG A 285 -13.46 -6.51 14.04
CA ARG A 285 -14.26 -6.64 12.81
C ARG A 285 -13.58 -7.59 11.83
N GLY A 286 -12.26 -7.58 11.75
CA GLY A 286 -11.49 -8.52 10.94
C GLY A 286 -11.85 -9.98 11.22
N PHE A 287 -11.97 -10.36 12.48
CA PHE A 287 -12.42 -11.71 12.86
C PHE A 287 -13.86 -12.02 12.43
N LYS A 288 -14.68 -11.02 12.19
CA LYS A 288 -16.07 -11.20 11.74
C LYS A 288 -16.18 -11.30 10.22
N PHE A 289 -15.44 -10.48 9.49
CA PHE A 289 -15.66 -10.25 8.06
C PHE A 289 -14.65 -10.95 7.15
N SER A 290 -13.45 -11.31 7.63
CA SER A 290 -12.43 -11.99 6.83
C SER A 290 -12.11 -13.38 7.39
N GLU A 291 -12.09 -14.38 6.50
CA GLU A 291 -11.77 -15.76 6.88
C GLU A 291 -10.28 -15.92 7.20
N VAL A 292 -9.41 -15.37 6.35
CA VAL A 292 -7.95 -15.43 6.56
C VAL A 292 -7.53 -14.67 7.82
N TYR A 293 -8.22 -13.58 8.16
CA TYR A 293 -7.94 -12.82 9.38
C TYR A 293 -8.20 -13.63 10.67
N ARG A 294 -9.16 -14.55 10.63
CA ARG A 294 -9.47 -15.44 11.79
C ARG A 294 -8.34 -16.39 12.17
N ALA A 295 -7.37 -16.62 11.28
CA ALA A 295 -6.19 -17.41 11.58
C ALA A 295 -5.16 -16.66 12.46
N THR A 296 -5.34 -15.35 12.66
CA THR A 296 -4.44 -14.54 13.50
C THR A 296 -4.87 -14.54 14.98
N GLU A 297 -3.98 -14.08 15.86
CA GLU A 297 -4.30 -13.79 17.26
C GLU A 297 -4.84 -12.34 17.40
N PRO A 298 -5.71 -12.03 18.38
CA PRO A 298 -6.14 -10.65 18.61
C PRO A 298 -4.95 -9.69 18.84
N ALA A 299 -5.10 -8.45 18.35
CA ALA A 299 -4.11 -7.43 18.62
C ALA A 299 -4.05 -7.09 20.12
N GLU A 300 -2.85 -6.88 20.63
CA GLU A 300 -2.60 -6.54 22.03
C GLU A 300 -1.72 -5.30 22.15
N ARG A 301 -1.69 -4.71 23.35
CA ARG A 301 -0.87 -3.52 23.59
C ARG A 301 0.60 -3.90 23.72
N LEU A 302 1.50 -3.08 23.13
CA LEU A 302 2.96 -3.14 23.25
C LEU A 302 3.47 -3.00 24.69
#